data_ac80741f3780ea78d32a5f4d29e8303b
#
_entry.id   ac80741f3780ea78d32a5f4d29e8303b
#
_cell.length_a   1.000
_cell.length_b   1.000
_cell.length_c   1.000
_cell.angle_alpha   90.00
_cell.angle_beta   90.00
_cell.angle_gamma   90.00
#
_symmetry.space_group_name_H-M   'P 1'
#
loop_
_entity.id
_entity.type
_entity.pdbx_description
1 polymer ?
#
loop_
_entity_poly.entity_id
_entity_poly.type
_entity_poly.pdbx_seq_one_letter_code
_entity_poly.pdbx_strand_id
1 'polypeptide(L)'
;MGRQNPSLVIMAEGMGSRFGGLKQIEPADPEGHIIIDFSLFDAWRAGFRDVVFIIKREMEAEFRECFGDRMERYFHVSYVFQELERLPEGISVPAGRAKPWGTGHALACCKGVVTGPFAVINADDYYGRTAVDFLAAQTDESCYADSNEMQA
;
A
#
# COMPACT_ATOMS: atom_id res chain seq x y z
N MET A 1 -8.07 4.01 26.69
CA MET A 1 -7.05 3.87 25.63
C MET A 1 -7.74 4.17 24.31
N GLY A 2 -7.25 5.16 23.57
CA GLY A 2 -7.84 5.50 22.28
C GLY A 2 -7.68 4.33 21.29
N ARG A 3 -8.76 4.00 20.56
CA ARG A 3 -8.71 3.08 19.42
C ARG A 3 -7.71 3.63 18.43
N GLN A 4 -6.67 2.88 18.09
CA GLN A 4 -5.81 3.24 16.98
C GLN A 4 -6.59 3.02 15.70
N ASN A 5 -6.67 4.05 14.86
CA ASN A 5 -7.25 3.88 13.54
C ASN A 5 -6.43 2.87 12.74
N PRO A 6 -7.08 1.97 12.00
CA PRO A 6 -6.35 1.04 11.17
C PRO A 6 -5.61 1.78 10.03
N SER A 7 -4.43 1.30 9.70
CA SER A 7 -3.67 1.79 8.56
C SER A 7 -3.99 1.00 7.30
N LEU A 8 -4.02 1.66 6.16
CA LEU A 8 -4.07 1.01 4.86
C LEU A 8 -2.68 1.02 4.25
N VAL A 9 -2.11 -0.16 4.06
CA VAL A 9 -0.82 -0.36 3.41
C VAL A 9 -1.06 -0.66 1.93
N ILE A 10 -0.44 0.10 1.05
CA ILE A 10 -0.62 0.00 -0.40
C ILE A 10 0.71 -0.35 -1.05
N MET A 11 0.76 -1.51 -1.68
CA MET A 11 1.91 -1.96 -2.46
C MET A 11 1.88 -1.30 -3.83
N ALA A 12 2.75 -0.32 -4.03
CA ALA A 12 2.79 0.53 -5.23
C ALA A 12 4.14 0.50 -5.96
N GLU A 13 5.05 -0.36 -5.55
CA GLU A 13 6.39 -0.46 -6.15
C GLU A 13 6.39 -0.91 -7.62
N GLY A 14 5.31 -1.54 -8.06
CA GLY A 14 5.09 -1.95 -9.45
C GLY A 14 4.38 -0.93 -10.33
N MET A 15 3.87 0.17 -9.75
CA MET A 15 3.14 1.19 -10.51
C MET A 15 4.00 1.83 -11.58
N GLY A 16 3.45 1.94 -12.78
CA GLY A 16 4.12 2.58 -13.91
C GLY A 16 5.24 1.76 -14.56
N SER A 17 5.71 0.68 -13.94
CA SER A 17 6.81 -0.12 -14.49
C SER A 17 6.49 -0.75 -15.85
N ARG A 18 5.20 -1.07 -16.10
CA ARG A 18 4.70 -1.62 -17.36
C ARG A 18 4.42 -0.57 -18.42
N PHE A 19 4.33 0.71 -18.04
CA PHE A 19 3.87 1.81 -18.88
C PHE A 19 4.97 2.86 -19.16
N GLY A 20 6.19 2.64 -18.66
CA GLY A 20 7.30 3.58 -18.84
C GLY A 20 7.32 4.76 -17.88
N GLY A 21 6.54 4.69 -16.78
CA GLY A 21 6.48 5.69 -15.72
C GLY A 21 5.07 5.94 -15.22
N LEU A 22 4.95 6.62 -14.09
CA LEU A 22 3.65 6.92 -13.47
C LEU A 22 2.79 7.85 -14.34
N LYS A 23 3.40 8.79 -15.03
CA LYS A 23 2.71 9.73 -15.95
C LYS A 23 2.10 9.06 -17.18
N GLN A 24 2.46 7.80 -17.46
CA GLN A 24 1.96 7.01 -18.58
C GLN A 24 0.81 6.06 -18.20
N ILE A 25 0.39 6.07 -16.94
CA ILE A 25 -0.77 5.27 -16.49
C ILE A 25 -2.03 5.88 -17.09
N GLU A 26 -2.76 5.05 -17.84
CA GLU A 26 -4.01 5.49 -18.45
C GLU A 26 -5.08 5.75 -17.39
N PRO A 27 -5.82 6.87 -17.48
CA PRO A 27 -6.95 7.13 -16.62
C PRO A 27 -8.04 6.06 -16.77
N ALA A 28 -8.68 5.75 -15.66
CA ALA A 28 -9.83 4.84 -15.62
C ALA A 28 -11.17 5.56 -15.90
N ASP A 29 -11.17 6.88 -15.85
CA ASP A 29 -12.35 7.71 -16.12
C ASP A 29 -12.00 8.99 -16.92
N PRO A 30 -13.02 9.71 -17.44
CA PRO A 30 -12.81 10.96 -18.17
C PRO A 30 -12.22 12.10 -17.33
N GLU A 31 -12.33 12.05 -16.03
CA GLU A 31 -11.81 13.05 -15.10
C GLU A 31 -10.31 12.86 -14.81
N GLY A 32 -9.73 11.77 -15.31
CA GLY A 32 -8.29 11.48 -15.17
C GLY A 32 -7.91 10.68 -13.93
N HIS A 33 -8.88 10.06 -13.25
CA HIS A 33 -8.59 9.20 -12.11
C HIS A 33 -8.02 7.86 -12.56
N ILE A 34 -7.08 7.35 -11.81
CA ILE A 34 -6.49 6.02 -12.01
C ILE A 34 -7.04 5.03 -10.97
N ILE A 35 -6.78 3.74 -11.14
CA ILE A 35 -7.36 2.67 -10.30
C ILE A 35 -7.19 2.93 -8.79
N ILE A 36 -6.02 3.36 -8.38
CA ILE A 36 -5.74 3.63 -6.96
C ILE A 36 -6.60 4.77 -6.37
N ASP A 37 -7.04 5.73 -7.17
CA ASP A 37 -7.92 6.81 -6.71
C ASP A 37 -9.25 6.24 -6.21
N PHE A 38 -9.81 5.26 -6.91
CA PHE A 38 -11.06 4.60 -6.51
C PHE A 38 -10.88 3.77 -5.24
N SER A 39 -9.77 3.05 -5.12
CA SER A 39 -9.45 2.29 -3.91
C SER A 39 -9.31 3.19 -2.70
N LEU A 40 -8.66 4.34 -2.85
CA LEU A 40 -8.52 5.32 -1.77
C LEU A 40 -9.82 6.03 -1.42
N PHE A 41 -10.66 6.32 -2.41
CA PHE A 41 -12.00 6.86 -2.14
C PHE A 41 -12.82 5.90 -1.28
N ASP A 42 -12.83 4.61 -1.63
CA ASP A 42 -13.52 3.59 -0.86
C ASP A 42 -12.92 3.44 0.55
N ALA A 43 -11.59 3.49 0.67
CA ALA A 43 -10.90 3.44 1.96
C ALA A 43 -11.25 4.63 2.86
N TRP A 44 -11.29 5.83 2.31
CA TRP A 44 -11.69 7.02 3.06
C TRP A 44 -13.13 6.92 3.57
N ARG A 45 -14.04 6.43 2.74
CA ARG A 45 -15.43 6.18 3.13
C ARG A 45 -15.56 5.11 4.21
N ALA A 46 -14.72 4.07 4.15
CA ALA A 46 -14.69 2.99 5.15
C ALA A 46 -14.06 3.40 6.49
N GLY A 47 -13.45 4.58 6.57
CA GLY A 47 -12.90 5.13 7.80
C GLY A 47 -11.38 5.08 7.93
N PHE A 48 -10.65 4.58 6.93
CA PHE A 48 -9.19 4.68 6.93
C PHE A 48 -8.76 6.15 6.86
N ARG A 49 -7.76 6.52 7.67
CA ARG A 49 -7.16 7.86 7.68
C ARG A 49 -5.64 7.84 7.58
N ASP A 50 -5.02 6.73 7.90
CA ASP A 50 -3.58 6.51 7.81
C ASP A 50 -3.30 5.60 6.62
N VAL A 51 -2.49 6.07 5.69
CA VAL A 51 -2.11 5.35 4.47
C VAL A 51 -0.60 5.27 4.36
N VAL A 52 -0.11 4.09 4.08
CA VAL A 52 1.33 3.83 3.88
C VAL A 52 1.53 3.32 2.46
N PHE A 53 2.26 4.06 1.65
CA PHE A 53 2.66 3.63 0.32
C PHE A 53 4.02 2.95 0.36
N ILE A 54 4.07 1.70 -0.12
CA ILE A 54 5.32 1.01 -0.36
C ILE A 54 5.71 1.27 -1.82
N ILE A 55 6.80 1.98 -2.03
CA ILE A 55 7.30 2.37 -3.35
C ILE A 55 8.80 2.07 -3.46
N LYS A 56 9.33 2.16 -4.65
CA LYS A 56 10.78 2.22 -4.86
C LYS A 56 11.26 3.65 -4.61
N ARG A 57 12.46 3.80 -4.06
CA ARG A 57 13.02 5.12 -3.74
C ARG A 57 13.12 6.04 -4.97
N GLU A 58 13.50 5.49 -6.10
CA GLU A 58 13.58 6.23 -7.36
C GLU A 58 12.25 6.76 -7.87
N MET A 59 11.13 6.21 -7.38
CA MET A 59 9.78 6.66 -7.76
C MET A 59 9.26 7.80 -6.90
N GLU A 60 9.90 8.11 -5.78
CA GLU A 60 9.34 8.98 -4.74
C GLU A 60 8.90 10.34 -5.29
N ALA A 61 9.78 11.03 -6.01
CA ALA A 61 9.49 12.38 -6.50
C ALA A 61 8.31 12.39 -7.49
N GLU A 62 8.32 11.48 -8.46
CA GLU A 62 7.24 11.36 -9.44
C GLU A 62 5.92 10.89 -8.79
N PHE A 63 5.99 9.96 -7.83
CA PHE A 63 4.82 9.47 -7.11
C PHE A 63 4.15 10.57 -6.29
N ARG A 64 4.94 11.38 -5.58
CA ARG A 64 4.42 12.53 -4.82
C ARG A 64 3.75 13.53 -5.76
N GLU A 65 4.44 13.94 -6.83
CA GLU A 65 3.93 14.90 -7.80
C GLU A 65 2.63 14.41 -8.47
N CYS A 66 2.60 13.17 -8.95
CA CYS A 66 1.46 12.65 -9.70
C CYS A 66 0.28 12.29 -8.79
N PHE A 67 0.54 11.90 -7.56
CA PHE A 67 -0.48 11.27 -6.74
C PHE A 67 -0.39 11.63 -5.24
N GLY A 68 0.75 11.40 -4.59
CA GLY A 68 0.87 11.42 -3.14
C GLY A 68 0.50 12.75 -2.50
N ASP A 69 0.97 13.87 -3.04
CA ASP A 69 0.77 15.19 -2.45
C ASP A 69 -0.72 15.58 -2.37
N ARG A 70 -1.53 15.18 -3.36
CA ARG A 70 -2.98 15.44 -3.31
C ARG A 70 -3.71 14.55 -2.28
N MET A 71 -3.16 13.37 -1.98
CA MET A 71 -3.74 12.46 -0.98
C MET A 71 -3.51 12.93 0.45
N GLU A 72 -2.50 13.75 0.71
CA GLU A 72 -2.24 14.34 2.03
C GLU A 72 -3.38 15.26 2.52
N ARG A 73 -4.28 15.67 1.64
CA ARG A 73 -5.49 16.41 2.00
C ARG A 73 -6.53 15.55 2.71
N TYR A 74 -6.49 14.24 2.50
CA TYR A 74 -7.50 13.29 2.98
C TYR A 74 -6.96 12.30 3.99
N PHE A 75 -5.65 12.01 3.94
CA PHE A 75 -4.99 10.98 4.72
C PHE A 75 -3.70 11.50 5.37
N HIS A 76 -3.32 10.88 6.46
CA HIS A 76 -1.94 10.92 6.93
C HIS A 76 -1.13 9.94 6.07
N VAL A 77 -0.30 10.46 5.21
CA VAL A 77 0.46 9.67 4.23
C VAL A 77 1.88 9.42 4.74
N SER A 78 2.30 8.18 4.70
CA SER A 78 3.67 7.76 4.95
C SER A 78 4.21 6.98 3.77
N TYR A 79 5.51 7.04 3.56
CA TYR A 79 6.21 6.31 2.49
C TYR A 79 7.18 5.31 3.08
N VAL A 80 7.16 4.11 2.55
CA VAL A 80 8.10 3.04 2.88
C VAL A 80 8.79 2.60 1.60
N PHE A 81 10.10 2.45 1.66
CA PHE A 81 10.89 2.06 0.50
C PHE A 81 11.27 0.59 0.60
N GLN A 82 10.92 -0.18 -0.42
CA GLN A 82 11.38 -1.56 -0.55
C GLN A 82 12.77 -1.56 -1.16
N GLU A 83 13.79 -1.65 -0.30
CA GLU A 83 15.20 -1.70 -0.68
C GLU A 83 15.77 -3.10 -0.43
N LEU A 84 16.64 -3.57 -1.34
CA LEU A 84 17.20 -4.93 -1.28
C LEU A 84 17.94 -5.22 0.03
N GLU A 85 18.57 -4.19 0.58
CA GLU A 85 19.42 -4.25 1.77
C GLU A 85 18.62 -4.25 3.08
N ARG A 86 17.32 -3.96 3.04
CA ARG A 86 16.46 -4.00 4.22
C ARG A 86 16.07 -5.43 4.59
N LEU A 87 17.06 -6.18 5.06
CA LEU A 87 16.90 -7.57 5.46
C LEU A 87 17.03 -7.73 6.98
N PRO A 88 16.49 -8.83 7.54
CA PRO A 88 16.73 -9.18 8.93
C PRO A 88 18.23 -9.32 9.23
N GLU A 89 18.60 -9.11 10.49
CA GLU A 89 19.97 -9.26 10.96
C GLU A 89 20.54 -10.63 10.59
N GLY A 90 21.77 -10.65 10.09
CA GLY A 90 22.49 -11.87 9.68
C GLY A 90 22.17 -12.35 8.26
N ILE A 91 21.26 -11.68 7.53
CA ILE A 91 20.98 -12.00 6.14
C ILE A 91 21.58 -10.92 5.23
N SER A 92 22.30 -11.35 4.20
CA SER A 92 22.90 -10.47 3.21
C SER A 92 22.26 -10.66 1.83
N VAL A 93 22.33 -9.62 1.01
CA VAL A 93 21.86 -9.70 -0.38
C VAL A 93 22.79 -10.62 -1.17
N PRO A 94 22.28 -11.67 -1.84
CA PRO A 94 23.09 -12.52 -2.70
C PRO A 94 23.77 -11.72 -3.82
N ALA A 95 25.00 -12.09 -4.15
CA ALA A 95 25.75 -11.45 -5.22
C ALA A 95 24.98 -11.49 -6.55
N GLY A 96 24.88 -10.34 -7.23
CA GLY A 96 24.19 -10.21 -8.52
C GLY A 96 22.68 -10.12 -8.45
N ARG A 97 22.08 -10.11 -7.26
CA ARG A 97 20.62 -9.90 -7.15
C ARG A 97 20.24 -8.46 -7.42
N ALA A 98 19.48 -8.24 -8.48
CA ALA A 98 18.92 -6.93 -8.84
C ALA A 98 17.39 -6.87 -8.66
N LYS A 99 16.70 -8.03 -8.65
CA LYS A 99 15.25 -8.07 -8.49
C LYS A 99 14.85 -7.81 -7.04
N PRO A 100 13.79 -7.01 -6.80
CA PRO A 100 13.20 -6.85 -5.49
C PRO A 100 12.83 -8.20 -4.86
N TRP A 101 12.75 -8.24 -3.54
CA TRP A 101 12.15 -9.34 -2.82
C TRP A 101 10.63 -9.31 -3.02
N GLY A 102 9.95 -10.40 -2.63
CA GLY A 102 8.49 -10.51 -2.76
C GLY A 102 7.69 -9.61 -1.81
N THR A 103 6.37 -9.77 -1.84
CA THR A 103 5.40 -8.99 -1.06
C THR A 103 5.61 -9.08 0.44
N GLY A 104 6.02 -10.23 0.96
CA GLY A 104 6.34 -10.40 2.38
C GLY A 104 7.48 -9.48 2.84
N HIS A 105 8.50 -9.29 2.02
CA HIS A 105 9.58 -8.35 2.31
C HIS A 105 9.07 -6.90 2.25
N ALA A 106 8.22 -6.55 1.29
CA ALA A 106 7.61 -5.23 1.21
C ALA A 106 6.89 -4.88 2.52
N LEU A 107 6.09 -5.81 3.05
CA LEU A 107 5.43 -5.64 4.34
C LEU A 107 6.41 -5.56 5.51
N ALA A 108 7.46 -6.37 5.50
CA ALA A 108 8.50 -6.31 6.54
C ALA A 108 9.20 -4.95 6.59
N CYS A 109 9.31 -4.24 5.46
CA CYS A 109 9.83 -2.89 5.41
C CYS A 109 8.95 -1.85 6.14
N CYS A 110 7.68 -2.17 6.40
CA CYS A 110 6.76 -1.31 7.16
C CYS A 110 6.99 -1.37 8.67
N LYS A 111 7.86 -2.25 9.16
CA LYS A 111 8.18 -2.36 10.58
C LYS A 111 8.66 -1.02 11.13
N GLY A 112 8.03 -0.56 12.21
CA GLY A 112 8.32 0.73 12.84
C GLY A 112 7.53 1.91 12.27
N VAL A 113 6.92 1.77 11.09
CA VAL A 113 6.02 2.77 10.50
C VAL A 113 4.56 2.41 10.81
N VAL A 114 4.20 1.15 10.61
CA VAL A 114 2.88 0.61 10.97
C VAL A 114 2.96 0.00 12.36
N THR A 115 2.21 0.53 13.31
CA THR A 115 2.27 0.14 14.72
C THR A 115 0.97 -0.44 15.26
N GLY A 116 -0.12 -0.37 14.49
CA GLY A 116 -1.46 -0.85 14.86
C GLY A 116 -2.01 -1.84 13.85
N PRO A 117 -3.31 -2.12 13.93
CA PRO A 117 -3.99 -2.95 12.92
C PRO A 117 -3.85 -2.32 11.53
N PHE A 118 -3.72 -3.14 10.51
CA PHE A 118 -3.59 -2.67 9.14
C PHE A 118 -4.22 -3.63 8.14
N ALA A 119 -4.65 -3.09 7.02
CA ALA A 119 -5.03 -3.85 5.84
C ALA A 119 -4.03 -3.59 4.71
N VAL A 120 -3.90 -4.53 3.78
CA VAL A 120 -2.97 -4.45 2.66
C VAL A 120 -3.73 -4.59 1.35
N ILE A 121 -3.46 -3.70 0.40
CA ILE A 121 -3.96 -3.79 -0.96
C ILE A 121 -2.83 -3.54 -1.98
N ASN A 122 -3.05 -3.97 -3.22
CA ASN A 122 -2.23 -3.60 -4.35
C ASN A 122 -2.74 -2.28 -4.97
N ALA A 123 -1.84 -1.45 -5.45
CA ALA A 123 -2.18 -0.17 -6.04
C ALA A 123 -2.87 -0.29 -7.41
N ASP A 124 -2.62 -1.36 -8.14
CA ASP A 124 -3.12 -1.61 -9.49
C ASP A 124 -4.33 -2.55 -9.55
N ASP A 125 -4.85 -2.98 -8.40
CA ASP A 125 -6.05 -3.79 -8.29
C ASP A 125 -7.22 -2.97 -7.73
N TYR A 126 -8.43 -3.19 -8.26
CA TYR A 126 -9.66 -2.64 -7.72
C TYR A 126 -10.47 -3.72 -7.00
N TYR A 127 -10.66 -3.53 -5.71
CA TYR A 127 -11.33 -4.54 -4.85
C TYR A 127 -12.84 -4.31 -4.70
N GLY A 128 -13.30 -3.10 -4.98
CA GLY A 128 -14.67 -2.69 -4.78
C GLY A 128 -14.99 -2.26 -3.35
N ARG A 129 -16.04 -1.47 -3.23
CA ARG A 129 -16.48 -0.86 -1.97
C ARG A 129 -16.70 -1.87 -0.85
N THR A 130 -17.41 -2.95 -1.14
CA THR A 130 -17.79 -3.97 -0.14
C THR A 130 -16.57 -4.65 0.47
N ALA A 131 -15.55 -4.95 -0.34
CA ALA A 131 -14.32 -5.55 0.15
C ALA A 131 -13.57 -4.59 1.09
N VAL A 132 -13.52 -3.31 0.76
CA VAL A 132 -12.86 -2.29 1.60
C VAL A 132 -13.61 -2.07 2.91
N ASP A 133 -14.95 -2.03 2.87
CA ASP A 133 -15.79 -1.96 4.08
C ASP A 133 -15.55 -3.18 4.98
N PHE A 134 -15.43 -4.37 4.40
CA PHE A 134 -15.10 -5.59 5.13
C PHE A 134 -13.71 -5.51 5.79
N LEU A 135 -12.70 -5.09 5.06
CA LEU A 135 -11.35 -4.91 5.61
C LEU A 135 -11.33 -3.93 6.79
N ALA A 136 -12.04 -2.82 6.68
CA ALA A 136 -12.15 -1.84 7.76
C ALA A 136 -12.79 -2.45 9.01
N ALA A 137 -13.86 -3.22 8.86
CA ALA A 137 -14.54 -3.90 9.96
C ALA A 137 -13.64 -4.94 10.63
N GLN A 138 -12.84 -5.70 9.88
CA GLN A 138 -11.93 -6.71 10.43
C GLN A 138 -10.75 -6.10 11.20
N THR A 139 -10.27 -4.94 10.79
CA THR A 139 -9.18 -4.25 11.51
C THR A 139 -9.64 -3.65 12.84
N ASP A 140 -10.94 -3.45 13.00
CA ASP A 140 -11.54 -2.93 14.24
C ASP A 140 -11.75 -4.01 15.30
N GLU A 141 -11.96 -5.24 14.88
CA GLU A 141 -11.98 -6.43 15.72
C GLU A 141 -10.61 -7.10 15.62
N SER A 142 -9.98 -7.46 16.72
CA SER A 142 -8.71 -8.18 16.76
C SER A 142 -8.88 -9.63 16.23
N CYS A 143 -9.37 -9.76 15.03
CA CYS A 143 -9.48 -11.03 14.31
C CYS A 143 -8.23 -11.25 13.46
N TYR A 144 -7.35 -12.10 13.95
CA TYR A 144 -6.51 -12.89 13.08
C TYR A 144 -7.47 -13.83 12.32
N ALA A 145 -7.82 -13.49 11.10
CA ALA A 145 -8.32 -14.50 10.20
C ALA A 145 -7.17 -15.48 9.97
N ASP A 146 -7.26 -16.64 10.59
CA ASP A 146 -6.33 -17.73 10.34
C ASP A 146 -6.40 -18.01 8.83
N SER A 147 -5.25 -18.01 8.18
CA SER A 147 -5.11 -18.22 6.73
C SER A 147 -5.72 -19.56 6.25
N ASN A 148 -6.15 -20.40 7.17
CA ASN A 148 -6.85 -21.65 6.89
C ASN A 148 -8.36 -21.48 6.67
N GLU A 149 -8.98 -20.38 7.05
CA GLU A 149 -10.41 -20.15 6.81
C GLU A 149 -10.72 -19.54 5.43
N MET A 150 -9.71 -19.00 4.73
CA MET A 150 -9.90 -18.46 3.38
C MET A 150 -9.86 -19.52 2.26
N GLN A 151 -9.73 -20.81 2.59
CA GLN A 151 -9.73 -21.90 1.61
C GLN A 151 -11.03 -22.75 1.64
N ALA A 152 -12.02 -22.31 2.36
CA ALA A 152 -13.32 -22.99 2.37
C ALA A 152 -14.30 -22.34 1.42
#